data_73f7e8d6f7f12b617c020bfba0a44959
#
_entry.id   73f7e8d6f7f12b617c020bfba0a44959
#
_cell.length_a   1.000
_cell.length_b   1.000
_cell.length_c   1.000
_cell.angle_alpha   90.00
_cell.angle_beta   90.00
_cell.angle_gamma   90.00
#
_symmetry.space_group_name_H-M   'P 1'
#
loop_
_entity.id
_entity.type
_entity.pdbx_description
1 polymer ?
#
loop_
_entity_poly.entity_id
_entity_poly.type
_entity_poly.pdbx_seq_one_letter_code
_entity_poly.pdbx_strand_id
1 'polypeptide(L)'
;MSEELDPARQVAEYGATAQPAIAARMARNLRLTQIGAGCAGISVIAAAAAVAMFPSFAGAEPGLAWADGALVSAVLMLAICVIQVVVWRRAMASWLGKRPQDLHGEKRLSWIAHLMSYVVALAALFSTMEGSAAAGWSSVSAALLAVTLIFVLAAQVLAGVQFLRASGPPGTIPAHIRRLKELSRDRNE
;
A
#
# COMPACT_ATOMS: atom_id res chain seq x y z
N MET A 1 -33.78 24.93 32.83
CA MET A 1 -33.07 23.74 33.35
C MET A 1 -32.52 23.04 32.13
N SER A 2 -31.29 23.37 31.72
CA SER A 2 -30.58 22.65 30.66
C SER A 2 -30.06 21.36 31.28
N GLU A 3 -30.58 20.25 30.81
CA GLU A 3 -30.08 18.91 31.13
C GLU A 3 -28.64 18.86 30.61
N GLU A 4 -27.68 19.08 31.49
CA GLU A 4 -26.27 18.90 31.22
C GLU A 4 -26.08 17.40 31.00
N LEU A 5 -26.16 16.98 29.72
CA LEU A 5 -25.99 15.59 29.29
C LEU A 5 -24.62 15.10 29.81
N ASP A 6 -24.68 14.11 30.70
CA ASP A 6 -23.50 13.46 31.27
C ASP A 6 -22.48 13.14 30.16
N PRO A 7 -21.27 13.75 30.16
CA PRO A 7 -20.25 13.54 29.14
C PRO A 7 -19.91 12.05 28.97
N ALA A 8 -20.14 11.23 30.01
CA ALA A 8 -19.98 9.80 29.97
C ALA A 8 -20.98 9.11 29.03
N ARG A 9 -22.23 9.60 29.02
CA ARG A 9 -23.30 9.08 28.16
C ARG A 9 -23.07 9.47 26.69
N GLN A 10 -22.64 10.70 26.44
CA GLN A 10 -22.25 11.17 25.09
C GLN A 10 -21.12 10.35 24.48
N VAL A 11 -20.08 10.02 25.25
CA VAL A 11 -18.96 9.20 24.74
C VAL A 11 -19.37 7.73 24.52
N ALA A 12 -20.26 7.18 25.34
CA ALA A 12 -20.79 5.82 25.15
C ALA A 12 -21.68 5.73 23.91
N GLU A 13 -22.57 6.71 23.70
CA GLU A 13 -23.43 6.78 22.51
C GLU A 13 -22.60 7.07 21.24
N TYR A 14 -21.60 7.94 21.31
CA TYR A 14 -20.69 8.21 20.21
C TYR A 14 -19.81 6.99 19.90
N GLY A 15 -19.36 6.24 20.90
CA GLY A 15 -18.63 4.99 20.73
C GLY A 15 -19.45 3.91 20.03
N ALA A 16 -20.69 3.72 20.44
CA ALA A 16 -21.59 2.73 19.86
C ALA A 16 -21.97 3.05 18.40
N THR A 17 -22.22 4.33 18.08
CA THR A 17 -22.58 4.78 16.73
C THR A 17 -21.38 4.97 15.80
N ALA A 18 -20.22 5.33 16.33
CA ALA A 18 -19.01 5.54 15.54
C ALA A 18 -18.30 4.23 15.16
N GLN A 19 -18.43 3.18 15.95
CA GLN A 19 -17.75 1.89 15.69
C GLN A 19 -18.02 1.31 14.30
N PRO A 20 -19.28 1.22 13.79
CA PRO A 20 -19.53 0.70 12.46
C PRO A 20 -18.99 1.60 11.34
N ALA A 21 -19.01 2.93 11.50
CA ALA A 21 -18.46 3.87 10.53
C ALA A 21 -16.92 3.77 10.46
N ILE A 22 -16.26 3.59 11.59
CA ILE A 22 -14.81 3.37 11.69
C ILE A 22 -14.44 2.05 11.01
N ALA A 23 -15.15 0.97 11.32
CA ALA A 23 -14.92 -0.35 10.71
C ALA A 23 -15.12 -0.29 9.19
N ALA A 24 -16.14 0.40 8.69
CA ALA A 24 -16.37 0.59 7.26
C ALA A 24 -15.26 1.39 6.58
N ARG A 25 -14.70 2.42 7.24
CA ARG A 25 -13.56 3.20 6.75
C ARG A 25 -12.28 2.36 6.69
N MET A 26 -12.01 1.57 7.73
CA MET A 26 -10.88 0.65 7.75
C MET A 26 -10.99 -0.43 6.68
N ALA A 27 -12.18 -1.01 6.48
CA ALA A 27 -12.43 -1.98 5.43
C ALA A 27 -12.22 -1.39 4.02
N ARG A 28 -12.63 -0.14 3.78
CA ARG A 28 -12.33 0.56 2.51
C ARG A 28 -10.83 0.72 2.27
N ASN A 29 -10.09 1.13 3.28
CA ASN A 29 -8.64 1.28 3.17
C ASN A 29 -7.96 -0.07 2.90
N LEU A 30 -8.40 -1.14 3.56
CA LEU A 30 -7.92 -2.50 3.28
C LEU A 30 -8.19 -2.90 1.83
N ARG A 31 -9.40 -2.63 1.30
CA ARG A 31 -9.72 -2.90 -0.11
C ARG A 31 -8.81 -2.13 -1.07
N LEU A 32 -8.53 -0.85 -0.81
CA LEU A 32 -7.59 -0.07 -1.63
C LEU A 32 -6.19 -0.66 -1.61
N THR A 33 -5.72 -1.15 -0.45
CA THR A 33 -4.42 -1.83 -0.35
C THR A 33 -4.42 -3.15 -1.14
N GLN A 34 -5.52 -3.90 -1.10
CA GLN A 34 -5.67 -5.14 -1.88
C GLN A 34 -5.68 -4.86 -3.40
N ILE A 35 -6.34 -3.79 -3.83
CA ILE A 35 -6.32 -3.35 -5.24
C ILE A 35 -4.88 -2.97 -5.62
N GLY A 36 -4.16 -2.23 -4.76
CA GLY A 36 -2.74 -1.91 -4.97
C GLY A 36 -1.88 -3.16 -5.13
N ALA A 37 -2.10 -4.18 -4.29
CA ALA A 37 -1.40 -5.47 -4.43
C ALA A 37 -1.77 -6.19 -5.74
N GLY A 38 -3.03 -6.11 -6.18
CA GLY A 38 -3.46 -6.62 -7.47
C GLY A 38 -2.75 -5.92 -8.64
N CYS A 39 -2.66 -4.58 -8.60
CA CYS A 39 -1.90 -3.79 -9.57
C CYS A 39 -0.43 -4.22 -9.61
N ALA A 40 0.21 -4.34 -8.44
CA ALA A 40 1.58 -4.82 -8.36
C ALA A 40 1.75 -6.25 -8.89
N GLY A 41 0.78 -7.13 -8.69
CA GLY A 41 0.76 -8.47 -9.31
C GLY A 41 0.72 -8.44 -10.83
N ILE A 42 -0.13 -7.58 -11.41
CA ILE A 42 -0.19 -7.38 -12.86
C ILE A 42 1.14 -6.83 -13.39
N SER A 43 1.78 -5.89 -12.67
CA SER A 43 3.08 -5.36 -13.08
C SER A 43 4.16 -6.43 -13.13
N VAL A 44 4.16 -7.40 -12.22
CA VAL A 44 5.11 -8.55 -12.25
C VAL A 44 4.90 -9.40 -13.48
N ILE A 45 3.65 -9.71 -13.83
CA ILE A 45 3.33 -10.52 -15.02
C ILE A 45 3.77 -9.79 -16.29
N ALA A 46 3.47 -8.49 -16.39
CA ALA A 46 3.85 -7.67 -17.54
C ALA A 46 5.38 -7.56 -17.69
N ALA A 47 6.11 -7.33 -16.57
CA ALA A 47 7.57 -7.27 -16.57
C ALA A 47 8.21 -8.61 -16.96
N ALA A 48 7.71 -9.72 -16.42
CA ALA A 48 8.18 -11.06 -16.79
C ALA A 48 7.96 -11.36 -18.28
N ALA A 49 6.81 -10.98 -18.81
CA ALA A 49 6.54 -11.10 -20.25
C ALA A 49 7.44 -10.19 -21.09
N ALA A 50 7.74 -8.95 -20.62
CA ALA A 50 8.67 -8.04 -21.29
C ALA A 50 10.07 -8.64 -21.39
N VAL A 51 10.58 -9.23 -20.33
CA VAL A 51 11.88 -9.93 -20.31
C VAL A 51 11.88 -11.11 -21.27
N ALA A 52 10.83 -11.95 -21.22
CA ALA A 52 10.72 -13.12 -22.09
C ALA A 52 10.63 -12.78 -23.59
N MET A 53 10.08 -11.62 -23.92
CA MET A 53 9.90 -11.14 -25.30
C MET A 53 10.96 -10.10 -25.70
N PHE A 54 12.00 -9.90 -24.89
CA PHE A 54 13.02 -8.91 -25.19
C PHE A 54 13.77 -9.28 -26.48
N PRO A 55 14.04 -8.31 -27.38
CA PRO A 55 14.68 -8.60 -28.66
C PRO A 55 16.10 -9.21 -28.49
N SER A 56 16.36 -10.29 -29.21
CA SER A 56 17.68 -10.96 -29.20
C SER A 56 18.50 -10.51 -30.41
N PHE A 57 19.17 -9.36 -30.28
CA PHE A 57 20.12 -8.88 -31.28
C PHE A 57 21.43 -8.43 -30.61
N ALA A 58 22.53 -8.36 -31.40
CA ALA A 58 23.79 -7.91 -30.88
C ALA A 58 23.68 -6.48 -30.29
N GLY A 59 24.07 -6.31 -29.01
CA GLY A 59 23.97 -5.05 -28.28
C GLY A 59 22.67 -4.88 -27.48
N ALA A 60 21.76 -5.84 -27.48
CA ALA A 60 20.54 -5.79 -26.68
C ALA A 60 20.75 -6.11 -25.18
N GLU A 61 21.89 -6.71 -24.82
CA GLU A 61 22.19 -7.18 -23.46
C GLU A 61 22.03 -6.10 -22.37
N PRO A 62 22.51 -4.85 -22.55
CA PRO A 62 22.29 -3.80 -21.54
C PRO A 62 20.80 -3.48 -21.34
N GLY A 63 20.01 -3.54 -22.42
CA GLY A 63 18.58 -3.32 -22.36
C GLY A 63 17.83 -4.44 -21.65
N LEU A 64 18.26 -5.69 -21.81
CA LEU A 64 17.73 -6.83 -21.08
C LEU A 64 17.98 -6.67 -19.57
N ALA A 65 19.16 -6.20 -19.16
CA ALA A 65 19.47 -5.92 -17.76
C ALA A 65 18.52 -4.85 -17.16
N TRP A 66 18.11 -3.86 -17.94
CA TRP A 66 17.11 -2.88 -17.53
C TRP A 66 15.71 -3.50 -17.43
N ALA A 67 15.34 -4.38 -18.35
CA ALA A 67 14.07 -5.11 -18.27
C ALA A 67 14.03 -6.03 -17.03
N ASP A 68 15.14 -6.69 -16.69
CA ASP A 68 15.30 -7.45 -15.44
C ASP A 68 15.18 -6.53 -14.21
N GLY A 69 15.78 -5.36 -14.25
CA GLY A 69 15.64 -4.32 -13.22
C GLY A 69 14.17 -3.89 -13.00
N ALA A 70 13.40 -3.77 -14.08
CA ALA A 70 11.96 -3.49 -14.01
C ALA A 70 11.20 -4.66 -13.36
N LEU A 71 11.53 -5.91 -13.69
CA LEU A 71 10.93 -7.09 -13.06
C LEU A 71 11.24 -7.16 -11.57
N VAL A 72 12.50 -6.96 -11.17
CA VAL A 72 12.90 -6.92 -9.76
C VAL A 72 12.14 -5.83 -9.02
N SER A 73 12.02 -4.63 -9.59
CA SER A 73 11.27 -3.52 -9.01
C SER A 73 9.78 -3.86 -8.85
N ALA A 74 9.16 -4.52 -9.84
CA ALA A 74 7.78 -4.96 -9.77
C ALA A 74 7.55 -6.00 -8.65
N VAL A 75 8.47 -6.97 -8.51
CA VAL A 75 8.43 -7.99 -7.44
C VAL A 75 8.57 -7.34 -6.06
N LEU A 76 9.50 -6.39 -5.91
CA LEU A 76 9.67 -5.65 -4.66
C LEU A 76 8.44 -4.81 -4.32
N MET A 77 7.81 -4.16 -5.31
CA MET A 77 6.56 -3.43 -5.12
C MET A 77 5.44 -4.37 -4.67
N LEU A 78 5.31 -5.55 -5.25
CA LEU A 78 4.33 -6.55 -4.82
C LEU A 78 4.59 -6.98 -3.37
N ALA A 79 5.84 -7.26 -2.99
CA ALA A 79 6.19 -7.61 -1.62
C ALA A 79 5.82 -6.51 -0.63
N ILE A 80 6.10 -5.24 -0.96
CA ILE A 80 5.71 -4.08 -0.15
C ILE A 80 4.19 -3.99 -0.01
N CYS A 81 3.43 -4.15 -1.08
CA CYS A 81 1.96 -4.13 -1.05
C CYS A 81 1.40 -5.28 -0.20
N VAL A 82 1.98 -6.48 -0.27
CA VAL A 82 1.60 -7.62 0.57
C VAL A 82 1.87 -7.32 2.05
N ILE A 83 3.03 -6.75 2.38
CA ILE A 83 3.34 -6.31 3.76
C ILE A 83 2.28 -5.32 4.24
N GLN A 84 1.92 -4.33 3.43
CA GLN A 84 0.89 -3.34 3.78
C GLN A 84 -0.48 -3.99 4.01
N VAL A 85 -0.88 -4.99 3.19
CA VAL A 85 -2.13 -5.76 3.40
C VAL A 85 -2.08 -6.51 4.74
N VAL A 86 -0.96 -7.16 5.06
CA VAL A 86 -0.78 -7.88 6.33
C VAL A 86 -0.87 -6.93 7.52
N VAL A 87 -0.19 -5.79 7.45
CA VAL A 87 -0.23 -4.77 8.51
C VAL A 87 -1.65 -4.25 8.71
N TRP A 88 -2.41 -3.96 7.62
CA TRP A 88 -3.81 -3.57 7.71
C TRP A 88 -4.70 -4.65 8.35
N ARG A 89 -4.53 -5.91 7.96
CA ARG A 89 -5.29 -7.02 8.55
C ARG A 89 -5.01 -7.16 10.04
N ARG A 90 -3.75 -7.02 10.46
CA ARG A 90 -3.35 -7.04 11.87
C ARG A 90 -3.94 -5.86 12.64
N ALA A 91 -3.85 -4.65 12.08
CA ALA A 91 -4.44 -3.46 12.69
C ALA A 91 -5.94 -3.59 12.88
N MET A 92 -6.68 -4.12 11.90
CA MET A 92 -8.12 -4.41 12.03
C MET A 92 -8.40 -5.47 13.09
N ALA A 93 -7.62 -6.55 13.15
CA ALA A 93 -7.80 -7.61 14.14
C ALA A 93 -7.55 -7.11 15.57
N SER A 94 -6.57 -6.23 15.77
CA SER A 94 -6.29 -5.60 17.06
C SER A 94 -7.39 -4.60 17.45
N TRP A 95 -7.90 -3.84 16.48
CA TRP A 95 -9.01 -2.93 16.69
C TRP A 95 -10.27 -3.65 17.15
N LEU A 96 -10.58 -4.81 16.58
CA LEU A 96 -11.71 -5.65 16.92
C LEU A 96 -11.52 -6.45 18.22
N GLY A 97 -10.43 -6.23 18.97
CA GLY A 97 -10.14 -6.94 20.23
C GLY A 97 -9.71 -8.40 20.07
N LYS A 98 -9.45 -8.85 18.82
CA LYS A 98 -9.08 -10.24 18.52
C LYS A 98 -7.59 -10.54 18.74
N ARG A 99 -6.76 -9.52 18.94
CA ARG A 99 -5.30 -9.64 19.17
C ARG A 99 -4.77 -8.51 20.05
N PRO A 100 -3.74 -8.76 20.86
CA PRO A 100 -3.01 -7.68 21.55
C PRO A 100 -2.35 -6.77 20.53
N GLN A 101 -2.24 -5.49 20.85
CA GLN A 101 -1.75 -4.45 19.97
C GLN A 101 -0.25 -4.24 20.17
N ASP A 102 0.57 -4.65 19.22
CA ASP A 102 1.98 -4.23 19.13
C ASP A 102 2.08 -2.95 18.30
N LEU A 103 1.86 -1.81 18.97
CA LEU A 103 1.77 -0.49 18.32
C LEU A 103 3.10 0.01 17.75
N HIS A 104 4.24 -0.40 18.32
CA HIS A 104 5.54 0.16 17.95
C HIS A 104 6.15 -0.56 16.74
N GLY A 105 6.14 -1.88 16.73
CA GLY A 105 6.69 -2.67 15.62
C GLY A 105 5.88 -2.50 14.33
N GLU A 106 4.56 -2.55 14.42
CA GLU A 106 3.67 -2.40 13.27
C GLU A 106 3.76 -0.99 12.65
N LYS A 107 3.87 0.05 13.47
CA LYS A 107 4.05 1.42 12.98
C LYS A 107 5.37 1.60 12.24
N ARG A 108 6.47 1.07 12.78
CA ARG A 108 7.80 1.15 12.16
C ARG A 108 7.84 0.43 10.82
N LEU A 109 7.31 -0.79 10.77
CA LEU A 109 7.23 -1.59 9.54
C LEU A 109 6.40 -0.88 8.45
N SER A 110 5.27 -0.29 8.83
CA SER A 110 4.40 0.46 7.93
C SER A 110 5.13 1.67 7.31
N TRP A 111 5.90 2.42 8.10
CA TRP A 111 6.70 3.55 7.61
C TRP A 111 7.82 3.10 6.68
N ILE A 112 8.57 2.06 7.05
CA ILE A 112 9.64 1.52 6.21
C ILE A 112 9.08 1.05 4.87
N ALA A 113 8.00 0.27 4.88
CA ALA A 113 7.35 -0.21 3.66
C ALA A 113 6.88 0.94 2.77
N HIS A 114 6.31 2.00 3.36
CA HIS A 114 5.85 3.17 2.61
C HIS A 114 7.01 3.95 1.99
N LEU A 115 8.08 4.21 2.72
CA LEU A 115 9.26 4.91 2.19
C LEU A 115 9.96 4.09 1.10
N MET A 116 10.11 2.78 1.32
CA MET A 116 10.71 1.89 0.32
C MET A 116 9.88 1.83 -0.96
N SER A 117 8.56 1.99 -0.90
CA SER A 117 7.73 2.00 -2.09
C SER A 117 8.07 3.15 -3.06
N TYR A 118 8.49 4.31 -2.57
CA TYR A 118 8.95 5.42 -3.41
C TYR A 118 10.27 5.10 -4.12
N VAL A 119 11.21 4.49 -3.39
CA VAL A 119 12.51 4.09 -3.97
C VAL A 119 12.29 3.05 -5.08
N VAL A 120 11.43 2.07 -4.81
CA VAL A 120 11.09 1.02 -5.78
C VAL A 120 10.34 1.61 -6.99
N ALA A 121 9.42 2.55 -6.79
CA ALA A 121 8.72 3.21 -7.90
C ALA A 121 9.67 4.01 -8.79
N LEU A 122 10.66 4.71 -8.20
CA LEU A 122 11.71 5.40 -8.96
C LEU A 122 12.60 4.41 -9.72
N ALA A 123 13.03 3.33 -9.09
CA ALA A 123 13.80 2.28 -9.75
C ALA A 123 13.03 1.66 -10.93
N ALA A 124 11.73 1.39 -10.75
CA ALA A 124 10.87 0.91 -11.83
C ALA A 124 10.77 1.93 -12.98
N LEU A 125 10.62 3.24 -12.67
CA LEU A 125 10.56 4.28 -13.67
C LEU A 125 11.83 4.29 -14.54
N PHE A 126 13.01 4.34 -13.93
CA PHE A 126 14.27 4.34 -14.68
C PHE A 126 14.46 3.05 -15.48
N SER A 127 14.26 1.90 -14.85
CA SER A 127 14.45 0.60 -15.50
C SER A 127 13.50 0.40 -16.69
N THR A 128 12.24 0.82 -16.57
CA THR A 128 11.28 0.70 -17.68
C THR A 128 11.58 1.67 -18.81
N MET A 129 12.05 2.88 -18.52
CA MET A 129 12.40 3.87 -19.56
C MET A 129 13.62 3.41 -20.36
N GLU A 130 14.69 3.03 -19.69
CA GLU A 130 15.93 2.55 -20.33
C GLU A 130 15.69 1.24 -21.08
N GLY A 131 14.96 0.30 -20.49
CA GLY A 131 14.60 -0.96 -21.15
C GLY A 131 13.71 -0.74 -22.39
N SER A 132 12.78 0.19 -22.34
CA SER A 132 11.92 0.53 -23.50
C SER A 132 12.71 1.19 -24.61
N ALA A 133 13.65 2.09 -24.28
CA ALA A 133 14.53 2.71 -25.25
C ALA A 133 15.42 1.67 -25.95
N ALA A 134 16.01 0.75 -25.20
CA ALA A 134 16.87 -0.31 -25.72
C ALA A 134 16.10 -1.35 -26.55
N ALA A 135 14.87 -1.68 -26.17
CA ALA A 135 14.00 -2.61 -26.92
C ALA A 135 13.43 -1.99 -28.21
N GLY A 136 13.51 -0.67 -28.35
CA GLY A 136 12.79 0.10 -29.38
C GLY A 136 11.34 0.37 -28.96
N TRP A 137 10.96 1.63 -28.91
CA TRP A 137 9.68 2.13 -28.37
C TRP A 137 8.42 1.50 -29.01
N SER A 138 8.53 0.99 -30.23
CA SER A 138 7.43 0.31 -30.95
C SER A 138 7.37 -1.20 -30.68
N SER A 139 8.30 -1.75 -29.91
CA SER A 139 8.35 -3.19 -29.64
C SER A 139 7.28 -3.63 -28.63
N VAL A 140 6.94 -4.90 -28.66
CA VAL A 140 6.04 -5.53 -27.68
C VAL A 140 6.61 -5.44 -26.27
N SER A 141 7.94 -5.63 -26.13
CA SER A 141 8.61 -5.52 -24.84
C SER A 141 8.51 -4.10 -24.26
N ALA A 142 8.68 -3.07 -25.08
CA ALA A 142 8.51 -1.68 -24.64
C ALA A 142 7.06 -1.41 -24.18
N ALA A 143 6.07 -1.92 -24.91
CA ALA A 143 4.67 -1.81 -24.50
C ALA A 143 4.40 -2.51 -23.15
N LEU A 144 4.96 -3.69 -22.94
CA LEU A 144 4.84 -4.43 -21.69
C LEU A 144 5.55 -3.73 -20.53
N LEU A 145 6.71 -3.11 -20.76
CA LEU A 145 7.42 -2.28 -19.78
C LEU A 145 6.59 -1.03 -19.42
N ALA A 146 5.93 -0.40 -20.39
CA ALA A 146 5.01 0.70 -20.12
C ALA A 146 3.81 0.26 -19.25
N VAL A 147 3.23 -0.91 -19.52
CA VAL A 147 2.19 -1.51 -18.68
C VAL A 147 2.72 -1.76 -17.26
N THR A 148 3.92 -2.30 -17.13
CA THR A 148 4.58 -2.51 -15.83
C THR A 148 4.65 -1.20 -15.04
N LEU A 149 5.15 -0.14 -15.66
CA LEU A 149 5.26 1.17 -15.03
C LEU A 149 3.90 1.73 -14.59
N ILE A 150 2.89 1.67 -15.47
CA ILE A 150 1.54 2.15 -15.16
C ILE A 150 1.00 1.47 -13.91
N PHE A 151 1.13 0.16 -13.79
CA PHE A 151 0.60 -0.59 -12.65
C PHE A 151 1.42 -0.42 -11.37
N VAL A 152 2.75 -0.23 -11.46
CA VAL A 152 3.58 0.17 -10.31
C VAL A 152 3.17 1.55 -9.81
N LEU A 153 2.99 2.53 -10.70
CA LEU A 153 2.55 3.86 -10.33
C LEU A 153 1.11 3.87 -9.78
N ALA A 154 0.22 3.05 -10.32
CA ALA A 154 -1.13 2.90 -9.79
C ALA A 154 -1.10 2.38 -8.34
N ALA A 155 -0.28 1.38 -8.04
CA ALA A 155 -0.09 0.87 -6.68
C ALA A 155 0.46 1.97 -5.76
N GLN A 156 1.43 2.76 -6.22
CA GLN A 156 2.01 3.88 -5.47
C GLN A 156 0.99 5.00 -5.20
N VAL A 157 0.19 5.37 -6.19
CA VAL A 157 -0.88 6.38 -6.04
C VAL A 157 -1.91 5.92 -5.02
N LEU A 158 -2.33 4.66 -5.05
CA LEU A 158 -3.26 4.09 -4.07
C LEU A 158 -2.67 4.14 -2.64
N ALA A 159 -1.38 3.85 -2.47
CA ALA A 159 -0.69 4.00 -1.18
C ALA A 159 -0.65 5.47 -0.72
N GLY A 160 -0.39 6.41 -1.63
CA GLY A 160 -0.42 7.85 -1.36
C GLY A 160 -1.81 8.36 -0.96
N VAL A 161 -2.87 7.92 -1.65
CA VAL A 161 -4.26 8.25 -1.28
C VAL A 161 -4.59 7.75 0.13
N GLN A 162 -4.13 6.56 0.49
CA GLN A 162 -4.31 6.03 1.85
C GLN A 162 -3.55 6.86 2.88
N PHE A 163 -2.30 7.27 2.57
CA PHE A 163 -1.51 8.13 3.43
C PHE A 163 -2.25 9.43 3.75
N LEU A 164 -2.80 10.10 2.75
CA LEU A 164 -3.56 11.33 2.92
C LEU A 164 -4.83 11.12 3.76
N ARG A 165 -5.55 10.01 3.53
CA ARG A 165 -6.80 9.70 4.24
C ARG A 165 -6.60 9.24 5.69
N ALA A 166 -5.49 8.56 5.97
CA ALA A 166 -5.21 7.99 7.28
C ALA A 166 -4.28 8.87 8.13
N SER A 167 -3.76 9.97 7.57
CA SER A 167 -2.70 10.78 8.18
C SER A 167 -1.49 9.94 8.60
N GLY A 168 -1.15 8.98 7.75
CA GLY A 168 -0.04 8.06 7.98
C GLY A 168 0.03 6.93 6.92
N PRO A 169 1.12 6.16 6.90
CA PRO A 169 1.33 5.12 5.90
C PRO A 169 0.26 4.03 5.96
N PRO A 170 0.04 3.27 4.87
CA PRO A 170 -0.91 2.17 4.83
C PRO A 170 -0.74 1.22 6.02
N GLY A 171 -1.84 0.88 6.69
CA GLY A 171 -1.85 0.05 7.91
C GLY A 171 -1.77 0.83 9.21
N THR A 172 -1.62 2.15 9.18
CA THR A 172 -1.63 2.99 10.38
C THR A 172 -3.06 3.34 10.77
N ILE A 173 -3.42 3.09 12.02
CA ILE A 173 -4.72 3.53 12.57
C ILE A 173 -4.66 5.05 12.75
N PRO A 174 -5.63 5.83 12.20
CA PRO A 174 -5.68 7.28 12.36
C PRO A 174 -5.63 7.72 13.83
N ALA A 175 -4.95 8.83 14.11
CA ALA A 175 -4.69 9.31 15.47
C ALA A 175 -5.98 9.56 16.28
N HIS A 176 -7.03 10.10 15.62
CA HIS A 176 -8.31 10.33 16.26
C HIS A 176 -9.01 9.04 16.72
N ILE A 177 -8.85 7.95 15.96
CA ILE A 177 -9.40 6.64 16.33
C ILE A 177 -8.64 6.03 17.51
N ARG A 178 -7.29 6.23 17.55
CA ARG A 178 -6.48 5.78 18.69
C ARG A 178 -6.89 6.49 19.98
N ARG A 179 -7.08 7.81 19.93
CA ARG A 179 -7.54 8.59 21.11
C ARG A 179 -8.88 8.12 21.64
N LEU A 180 -9.85 7.82 20.76
CA LEU A 180 -11.14 7.28 21.18
C LEU A 180 -11.01 5.93 21.89
N LYS A 181 -10.07 5.07 21.46
CA LYS A 181 -9.80 3.78 22.11
C LYS A 181 -9.12 3.95 23.47
N GLU A 182 -8.17 4.87 23.58
CA GLU A 182 -7.50 5.22 24.85
C GLU A 182 -8.51 5.72 25.87
N LEU A 183 -9.37 6.67 25.51
CA LEU A 183 -10.43 7.20 26.37
C LEU A 183 -11.45 6.13 26.82
N SER A 184 -11.74 5.15 25.95
CA SER A 184 -12.64 4.05 26.30
C SER A 184 -11.99 3.02 27.24
N ARG A 185 -10.66 2.91 27.23
CA ARG A 185 -9.90 1.99 28.08
C ARG A 185 -9.74 2.55 29.50
N ASP A 186 -9.35 3.82 29.62
CA ASP A 186 -9.16 4.51 30.90
C ASP A 186 -10.46 4.57 31.75
N ARG A 187 -11.60 4.35 31.12
CA ARG A 187 -12.89 4.30 31.79
C ARG A 187 -13.24 2.91 32.34
N ASN A 188 -12.66 1.86 31.80
CA ASN A 188 -12.95 0.47 32.20
C ASN A 188 -11.92 -0.07 33.24
N GLU A 189 -10.90 0.74 33.56
CA GLU A 189 -9.99 0.54 34.67
C GLU A 189 -10.41 1.40 35.87
#